data_9a3a76fea57e899cf3535b24e4eb3a49
#
_entry.id   9a3a76fea57e899cf3535b24e4eb3a49
#
_cell.length_a   1.000
_cell.length_b   1.000
_cell.length_c   1.000
_cell.angle_alpha   90.00
_cell.angle_beta   90.00
_cell.angle_gamma   90.00
#
_symmetry.space_group_name_H-M   'P 1'
#
loop_
_entity.id
_entity.type
_entity.pdbx_description
1 polymer ?
#
loop_
_entity_poly.entity_id
_entity_poly.type
_entity_poly.pdbx_seq_one_letter_code
_entity_poly.pdbx_strand_id
1 'polypeptide(L)'
;MSLKLLKTLIASAFLLGASLVAQAAQPFDTSAFQQAQAAGKPILVDVTAPWCPTCKVQRPIVQEIEKSTPNLVVYEVDFDSAKDVLKRFRVQSQSTLIVFKGANEVGRSTGDTNPASIRALVSKGL
;
A
#
# COMPACT_ATOMS: atom_id res chain seq x y z
N MET A 1 -4.61 -62.28 -30.73
CA MET A 1 -5.56 -61.35 -30.07
C MET A 1 -4.74 -60.30 -29.32
N SER A 2 -4.59 -59.14 -29.86
CA SER A 2 -3.79 -58.08 -29.26
C SER A 2 -4.68 -57.15 -28.47
N LEU A 3 -4.49 -57.16 -27.15
CA LEU A 3 -5.18 -56.26 -26.23
C LEU A 3 -4.41 -54.95 -26.19
N LYS A 4 -4.87 -53.91 -26.91
CA LYS A 4 -4.29 -52.57 -26.87
C LYS A 4 -4.75 -51.87 -25.60
N LEU A 5 -3.84 -51.74 -24.64
CA LEU A 5 -4.04 -50.89 -23.47
C LEU A 5 -4.05 -49.41 -23.91
N LEU A 6 -5.20 -48.80 -23.81
CA LEU A 6 -5.38 -47.37 -23.98
C LEU A 6 -4.98 -46.67 -22.68
N LYS A 7 -3.76 -46.09 -22.64
CA LYS A 7 -3.31 -45.25 -21.54
C LYS A 7 -3.95 -43.87 -21.67
N THR A 8 -5.01 -43.61 -20.94
CA THR A 8 -5.57 -42.29 -20.75
C THR A 8 -4.68 -41.49 -19.81
N LEU A 9 -3.93 -40.57 -20.39
CA LEU A 9 -3.21 -39.54 -19.67
C LEU A 9 -4.22 -38.50 -19.18
N ILE A 10 -4.55 -38.52 -17.90
CA ILE A 10 -5.29 -37.45 -17.24
C ILE A 10 -4.29 -36.35 -16.93
N ALA A 11 -4.27 -35.32 -17.77
CA ALA A 11 -3.53 -34.09 -17.48
C ALA A 11 -4.32 -33.30 -16.43
N SER A 12 -3.92 -33.42 -15.15
CA SER A 12 -4.43 -32.57 -14.09
C SER A 12 -3.83 -31.17 -14.24
N ALA A 13 -4.61 -30.25 -14.81
CA ALA A 13 -4.28 -28.84 -14.82
C ALA A 13 -4.41 -28.29 -13.38
N PHE A 14 -3.30 -28.12 -12.70
CA PHE A 14 -3.22 -27.37 -11.45
C PHE A 14 -3.39 -25.89 -11.79
N LEU A 15 -4.61 -25.37 -11.63
CA LEU A 15 -4.86 -23.93 -11.58
C LEU A 15 -4.28 -23.41 -10.26
N LEU A 16 -3.04 -22.90 -10.31
CA LEU A 16 -2.52 -22.06 -9.24
C LEU A 16 -3.34 -20.76 -9.24
N GLY A 17 -4.37 -20.73 -8.42
CA GLY A 17 -5.07 -19.50 -8.10
C GLY A 17 -4.09 -18.60 -7.33
N ALA A 18 -3.55 -17.57 -7.98
CA ALA A 18 -2.84 -16.52 -7.31
C ALA A 18 -3.84 -15.76 -6.43
N SER A 19 -3.89 -16.08 -5.14
CA SER A 19 -4.62 -15.29 -4.17
C SER A 19 -3.95 -13.94 -4.08
N LEU A 20 -4.60 -12.90 -4.61
CA LEU A 20 -4.23 -11.51 -4.39
C LEU A 20 -4.48 -11.19 -2.92
N VAL A 21 -3.49 -11.43 -2.07
CA VAL A 21 -3.52 -10.99 -0.68
C VAL A 21 -3.31 -9.49 -0.69
N ALA A 22 -4.33 -8.73 -0.26
CA ALA A 22 -4.17 -7.29 0.00
C ALA A 22 -3.04 -7.11 1.01
N GLN A 23 -1.99 -6.37 0.65
CA GLN A 23 -0.88 -6.13 1.56
C GLN A 23 -1.30 -5.11 2.61
N ALA A 24 -1.21 -5.50 3.89
CA ALA A 24 -1.38 -4.57 5.01
C ALA A 24 -0.26 -3.52 5.02
N ALA A 25 -0.54 -2.37 5.64
CA ALA A 25 0.46 -1.33 5.88
C ALA A 25 1.72 -1.91 6.52
N GLN A 26 2.88 -1.48 6.03
CA GLN A 26 4.19 -1.98 6.47
C GLN A 26 5.08 -0.80 6.89
N PRO A 27 6.04 -1.01 7.80
CA PRO A 27 7.01 0.01 8.14
C PRO A 27 7.75 0.50 6.89
N PHE A 28 8.04 1.79 6.84
CA PHE A 28 8.77 2.37 5.72
C PHE A 28 10.16 1.77 5.60
N ASP A 29 10.46 1.27 4.42
CA ASP A 29 11.79 0.82 4.02
C ASP A 29 12.17 1.50 2.70
N THR A 30 13.36 2.11 2.68
CA THR A 30 13.81 2.89 1.51
C THR A 30 13.91 2.03 0.24
N SER A 31 14.45 0.83 0.37
CA SER A 31 14.64 -0.07 -0.78
C SER A 31 13.29 -0.55 -1.32
N ALA A 32 12.38 -0.99 -0.44
CA ALA A 32 11.04 -1.42 -0.81
C ALA A 32 10.24 -0.27 -1.46
N PHE A 33 10.34 0.94 -0.91
CA PHE A 33 9.71 2.13 -1.46
C PHE A 33 10.20 2.43 -2.88
N GLN A 34 11.52 2.42 -3.09
CA GLN A 34 12.12 2.64 -4.42
C GLN A 34 11.70 1.56 -5.43
N GLN A 35 11.61 0.31 -5.01
CA GLN A 35 11.12 -0.78 -5.87
C GLN A 35 9.66 -0.58 -6.26
N ALA A 36 8.80 -0.18 -5.32
CA ALA A 36 7.41 0.13 -5.60
C ALA A 36 7.26 1.31 -6.57
N GLN A 37 8.10 2.35 -6.41
CA GLN A 37 8.16 3.47 -7.33
C GLN A 37 8.58 3.03 -8.75
N ALA A 38 9.63 2.23 -8.86
CA ALA A 38 10.11 1.71 -10.13
C ALA A 38 9.09 0.81 -10.83
N ALA A 39 8.27 0.09 -10.07
CA ALA A 39 7.17 -0.72 -10.59
C ALA A 39 5.92 0.11 -10.96
N GLY A 40 5.95 1.42 -10.78
CA GLY A 40 4.82 2.31 -11.11
C GLY A 40 3.62 2.16 -10.19
N LYS A 41 3.80 1.62 -8.99
CA LYS A 41 2.70 1.35 -8.06
C LYS A 41 2.11 2.62 -7.46
N PRO A 42 0.81 2.61 -7.13
CA PRO A 42 0.23 3.61 -6.25
C PRO A 42 0.75 3.39 -4.83
N ILE A 43 1.25 4.46 -4.19
CA ILE A 43 1.87 4.40 -2.87
C ILE A 43 1.24 5.45 -1.97
N LEU A 44 0.87 5.05 -0.76
CA LEU A 44 0.51 5.95 0.33
C LEU A 44 1.60 5.88 1.41
N VAL A 45 2.19 7.02 1.74
CA VAL A 45 3.06 7.18 2.91
C VAL A 45 2.24 7.81 4.01
N ASP A 46 2.07 7.09 5.11
CA ASP A 46 1.29 7.48 6.30
C ASP A 46 2.24 7.81 7.45
N VAL A 47 2.38 9.10 7.74
CA VAL A 47 3.20 9.58 8.87
C VAL A 47 2.35 9.59 10.13
N THR A 48 2.63 8.69 11.04
CA THR A 48 1.82 8.41 12.22
C THR A 48 2.65 8.45 13.51
N ALA A 49 1.98 8.52 14.65
CA ALA A 49 2.58 8.39 15.98
C ALA A 49 1.59 7.71 16.93
N PRO A 50 2.06 6.91 17.91
CA PRO A 50 1.17 6.22 18.85
C PRO A 50 0.29 7.14 19.70
N TRP A 51 0.79 8.34 20.02
CA TRP A 51 0.13 9.34 20.85
C TRP A 51 -0.78 10.30 20.08
N CYS A 52 -0.81 10.21 18.75
CA CYS A 52 -1.51 11.17 17.89
C CYS A 52 -3.01 10.86 17.80
N PRO A 53 -3.90 11.70 18.33
CA PRO A 53 -5.35 11.47 18.26
C PRO A 53 -5.89 11.48 16.83
N THR A 54 -5.41 12.37 15.97
CA THR A 54 -5.79 12.48 14.56
C THR A 54 -5.40 11.23 13.80
N CYS A 55 -4.21 10.68 14.06
CA CYS A 55 -3.74 9.43 13.44
C CYS A 55 -4.64 8.25 13.81
N LYS A 56 -5.18 8.22 15.03
CA LYS A 56 -6.13 7.17 15.44
C LYS A 56 -7.42 7.20 14.64
N VAL A 57 -7.88 8.39 14.26
CA VAL A 57 -9.06 8.56 13.39
C VAL A 57 -8.73 8.20 11.95
N GLN A 58 -7.55 8.54 11.45
CA GLN A 58 -7.13 8.22 10.09
C GLN A 58 -6.94 6.72 9.87
N ARG A 59 -6.42 6.00 10.85
CA ARG A 59 -6.04 4.59 10.72
C ARG A 59 -7.15 3.69 10.17
N PRO A 60 -8.37 3.66 10.71
CA PRO A 60 -9.44 2.82 10.16
C PRO A 60 -9.84 3.22 8.74
N ILE A 61 -9.75 4.51 8.39
CA ILE A 61 -10.03 5.00 7.05
C ILE A 61 -8.99 4.46 6.06
N VAL A 62 -7.70 4.57 6.40
CA VAL A 62 -6.60 4.05 5.59
C VAL A 62 -6.71 2.54 5.41
N GLN A 63 -6.99 1.80 6.49
CA GLN A 63 -7.15 0.35 6.45
C GLN A 63 -8.28 -0.08 5.52
N GLU A 64 -9.40 0.64 5.52
CA GLU A 64 -10.52 0.36 4.63
C GLU A 64 -10.15 0.63 3.16
N ILE A 65 -9.42 1.72 2.90
CA ILE A 65 -8.92 2.04 1.56
C ILE A 65 -7.96 0.96 1.07
N GLU A 66 -7.04 0.49 1.90
CA GLU A 66 -6.14 -0.62 1.57
C GLU A 66 -6.90 -1.87 1.16
N LYS A 67 -7.91 -2.26 1.92
CA LYS A 67 -8.73 -3.46 1.63
C LYS A 67 -9.46 -3.35 0.31
N SER A 68 -9.89 -2.16 -0.08
CA SER A 68 -10.63 -1.91 -1.32
C SER A 68 -9.73 -1.57 -2.52
N THR A 69 -8.41 -1.46 -2.31
CA THR A 69 -7.45 -1.06 -3.33
C THR A 69 -6.25 -2.01 -3.34
N PRO A 70 -6.36 -3.23 -3.93
CA PRO A 70 -5.35 -4.29 -3.81
C PRO A 70 -3.95 -3.92 -4.29
N ASN A 71 -3.82 -2.98 -5.22
CA ASN A 71 -2.53 -2.56 -5.78
C ASN A 71 -1.87 -1.43 -4.98
N LEU A 72 -2.59 -0.81 -4.05
CA LEU A 72 -2.06 0.25 -3.20
C LEU A 72 -1.05 -0.32 -2.22
N VAL A 73 0.13 0.28 -2.19
CA VAL A 73 1.16 -0.02 -1.19
C VAL A 73 1.14 1.07 -0.13
N VAL A 74 0.98 0.70 1.13
CA VAL A 74 0.97 1.64 2.26
C VAL A 74 2.21 1.45 3.12
N TYR A 75 2.98 2.52 3.30
CA TYR A 75 4.12 2.58 4.20
C TYR A 75 3.81 3.47 5.39
N GLU A 76 4.00 2.94 6.60
CA GLU A 76 3.93 3.73 7.82
C GLU A 76 5.29 4.31 8.18
N VAL A 77 5.32 5.60 8.49
CA VAL A 77 6.49 6.32 8.98
C VAL A 77 6.23 6.77 10.41
N ASP A 78 7.07 6.32 11.34
CA ASP A 78 7.01 6.76 12.73
C ASP A 78 7.58 8.18 12.86
N PHE A 79 6.71 9.12 13.23
CA PHE A 79 7.08 10.52 13.36
C PHE A 79 8.16 10.76 14.43
N ASP A 80 8.16 9.97 15.48
CA ASP A 80 9.08 10.17 16.60
C ASP A 80 10.50 9.67 16.29
N SER A 81 10.64 8.59 15.52
CA SER A 81 11.92 7.92 15.30
C SER A 81 12.50 8.06 13.89
N ALA A 82 11.66 8.19 12.85
CA ALA A 82 12.10 8.17 11.45
C ALA A 82 12.54 9.55 10.93
N LYS A 83 13.41 10.24 11.64
CA LYS A 83 13.78 11.64 11.36
C LYS A 83 14.36 11.86 9.96
N ASP A 84 15.16 10.93 9.44
CA ASP A 84 15.74 11.02 8.09
C ASP A 84 14.66 10.91 7.01
N VAL A 85 13.67 10.06 7.21
CA VAL A 85 12.53 9.90 6.30
C VAL A 85 11.68 11.14 6.28
N LEU A 86 11.39 11.71 7.46
CA LEU A 86 10.64 12.97 7.57
C LEU A 86 11.33 14.12 6.84
N LYS A 87 12.64 14.23 7.00
CA LYS A 87 13.45 15.23 6.30
C LYS A 87 13.41 15.01 4.80
N ARG A 88 13.56 13.77 4.35
CA ARG A 88 13.50 13.40 2.93
C ARG A 88 12.18 13.83 2.28
N PHE A 89 11.06 13.59 2.95
CA PHE A 89 9.74 13.95 2.46
C PHE A 89 9.29 15.36 2.85
N ARG A 90 10.13 16.12 3.57
CA ARG A 90 9.80 17.47 4.07
C ARG A 90 8.52 17.48 4.90
N VAL A 91 8.39 16.52 5.80
CA VAL A 91 7.26 16.38 6.71
C VAL A 91 7.59 17.03 8.04
N GLN A 92 6.70 17.90 8.53
CA GLN A 92 6.87 18.64 9.77
C GLN A 92 5.87 18.24 10.85
N SER A 93 4.87 17.43 10.50
CA SER A 93 3.81 17.03 11.40
C SER A 93 3.40 15.58 11.18
N GLN A 94 3.02 14.90 12.28
CA GLN A 94 2.31 13.63 12.21
C GLN A 94 0.95 13.81 11.51
N SER A 95 0.24 12.71 11.24
CA SER A 95 -1.01 12.71 10.49
C SER A 95 -0.90 13.29 9.07
N THR A 96 0.30 13.22 8.49
CA THR A 96 0.54 13.60 7.10
C THR A 96 0.44 12.37 6.20
N LEU A 97 -0.40 12.47 5.19
CA LEU A 97 -0.60 11.47 4.15
C LEU A 97 0.01 11.97 2.85
N ILE A 98 0.89 11.19 2.23
CA ILE A 98 1.54 11.54 0.97
C ILE A 98 1.27 10.44 -0.05
N VAL A 99 0.74 10.80 -1.21
CA VAL A 99 0.40 9.85 -2.28
C VAL A 99 1.36 10.00 -3.45
N PHE A 100 1.87 8.86 -3.91
CA PHE A 100 2.72 8.76 -5.09
C PHE A 100 2.05 7.90 -6.16
N LYS A 101 2.26 8.29 -7.40
CA LYS A 101 2.04 7.45 -8.57
C LYS A 101 3.40 7.09 -9.15
N GLY A 102 3.87 5.88 -8.85
CA GLY A 102 5.26 5.53 -9.12
C GLY A 102 6.23 6.50 -8.45
N ALA A 103 7.11 7.13 -9.22
CA ALA A 103 8.11 8.06 -8.72
C ALA A 103 7.57 9.47 -8.38
N ASN A 104 6.34 9.80 -8.78
CA ASN A 104 5.81 11.15 -8.69
C ASN A 104 4.89 11.31 -7.47
N GLU A 105 5.17 12.29 -6.62
CA GLU A 105 4.22 12.72 -5.60
C GLU A 105 3.05 13.43 -6.31
N VAL A 106 1.83 12.93 -6.09
CA VAL A 106 0.61 13.45 -6.73
C VAL A 106 -0.29 14.21 -5.77
N GLY A 107 -0.01 14.16 -4.48
CA GLY A 107 -0.75 14.93 -3.47
C GLY A 107 -0.34 14.59 -2.06
N ARG A 108 -0.68 15.48 -1.14
CA ARG A 108 -0.53 15.27 0.31
C ARG A 108 -1.58 16.04 1.09
N SER A 109 -1.83 15.59 2.30
CA SER A 109 -2.65 16.30 3.28
C SER A 109 -2.09 16.11 4.68
N THR A 110 -2.37 17.04 5.58
CA THR A 110 -2.00 16.95 6.99
C THR A 110 -3.23 17.16 7.85
N GLY A 111 -3.50 16.24 8.77
CA GLY A 111 -4.60 16.34 9.71
C GLY A 111 -5.99 16.08 9.14
N ASP A 112 -6.09 15.60 7.91
CA ASP A 112 -7.38 15.27 7.30
C ASP A 112 -7.97 14.00 7.94
N THR A 113 -9.21 14.09 8.39
CA THR A 113 -9.96 12.97 9.00
C THR A 113 -11.25 12.65 8.26
N ASN A 114 -11.47 13.29 7.11
CA ASN A 114 -12.67 13.06 6.30
C ASN A 114 -12.43 11.87 5.34
N PRO A 115 -13.23 10.78 5.44
CA PRO A 115 -13.05 9.61 4.59
C PRO A 115 -13.13 9.92 3.09
N ALA A 116 -14.03 10.80 2.68
CA ALA A 116 -14.20 11.14 1.26
C ALA A 116 -12.98 11.90 0.70
N SER A 117 -12.43 12.86 1.46
CA SER A 117 -11.25 13.60 1.02
C SER A 117 -9.99 12.75 1.02
N ILE A 118 -9.82 11.84 1.98
CA ILE A 118 -8.70 10.89 2.00
C ILE A 118 -8.80 9.92 0.81
N ARG A 119 -9.99 9.41 0.49
CA ARG A 119 -10.20 8.59 -0.72
C ARG A 119 -9.86 9.37 -1.99
N ALA A 120 -10.30 10.61 -2.10
CA ALA A 120 -10.00 11.47 -3.24
C ALA A 120 -8.50 11.70 -3.40
N LEU A 121 -7.78 11.90 -2.28
CA LEU A 121 -6.33 12.02 -2.27
C LEU A 121 -5.66 10.74 -2.80
N VAL A 122 -6.02 9.58 -2.27
CA VAL A 122 -5.45 8.29 -2.70
C VAL A 122 -5.75 8.01 -4.16
N SER A 123 -6.92 8.36 -4.65
CA SER A 123 -7.34 8.15 -6.04
C SER A 123 -6.44 8.85 -7.06
N LYS A 124 -5.73 9.91 -6.66
CA LYS A 124 -4.76 10.59 -7.54
C LYS A 124 -3.57 9.70 -7.90
N GLY A 125 -3.28 8.68 -7.09
CA GLY A 125 -2.19 7.73 -7.31
C GLY A 125 -2.57 6.47 -8.11
N LEU A 126 -3.85 6.25 -8.34
CA LEU A 126 -4.37 5.04 -9.00
C LEU A 126 -4.30 5.06 -10.53
#